data_0f60724e80d50e5fd75453661c0ad693
#
_entry.id   0f60724e80d50e5fd75453661c0ad693
#
_cell.length_a   1.000
_cell.length_b   1.000
_cell.length_c   1.000
_cell.angle_alpha   90.00
_cell.angle_beta   90.00
_cell.angle_gamma   90.00
#
_symmetry.space_group_name_H-M   'P 1'
#
loop_
_entity.id
_entity.type
_entity.pdbx_description
1 polymer ?
#
loop_
_entity_poly.entity_id
_entity_poly.type
_entity_poly.pdbx_seq_one_letter_code
_entity_poly.pdbx_strand_id
1 'polypeptide(L)'
;KRNFKGHQVQVGDMLFEDPSYYLLSVGAGSPVVNYAGDNSSSIFSLLATANWSYGGKYFATATIRQDDTSRFAQAQADAVFPSASLAWLVSSEDWFESSVFDVLKVRASYGEMGREDIGGSNLDVNISTLSEGVASYAFNGSGTTTFGAYVQSKGNPNLTWETTIATNFA
;
A
#
# COMPACT_ATOMS: atom_id res chain seq x y z
N LYS A 1 9.13 3.11 5.70
CA LYS A 1 8.47 4.39 5.38
C LYS A 1 8.72 4.71 3.92
N ARG A 2 7.67 4.76 3.10
CA ARG A 2 7.74 5.21 1.69
C ARG A 2 7.21 6.63 1.62
N ASN A 3 7.99 7.54 1.10
CA ASN A 3 7.55 8.90 0.80
C ASN A 3 7.67 9.11 -0.71
N PHE A 4 6.55 9.44 -1.35
CA PHE A 4 6.54 9.90 -2.72
C PHE A 4 6.16 11.37 -2.71
N LYS A 5 7.08 12.23 -3.18
CA LYS A 5 6.82 13.65 -3.36
C LYS A 5 6.86 13.95 -4.84
N GLY A 6 5.75 14.41 -5.36
CA GLY A 6 5.66 14.88 -6.74
C GLY A 6 5.02 16.25 -6.76
N HIS A 7 5.75 17.23 -7.23
CA HIS A 7 5.24 18.57 -7.48
C HIS A 7 5.44 18.90 -8.95
N GLN A 8 4.36 19.21 -9.64
CA GLN A 8 4.45 19.77 -10.99
C GLN A 8 3.62 21.05 -11.00
N VAL A 9 4.32 22.16 -11.05
CA VAL A 9 3.73 23.47 -11.21
C VAL A 9 4.26 24.07 -12.50
N GLN A 10 3.38 24.46 -13.41
CA GLN A 10 3.72 25.11 -14.65
C GLN A 10 3.21 26.55 -14.60
N VAL A 11 4.13 27.48 -14.77
CA VAL A 11 3.81 28.90 -14.95
C VAL A 11 4.20 29.29 -16.37
N GLY A 12 3.26 29.82 -17.11
CA GLY A 12 3.55 30.38 -18.43
C GLY A 12 4.16 31.78 -18.30
N ASP A 13 4.89 32.20 -19.34
CA ASP A 13 5.38 33.56 -19.57
C ASP A 13 6.04 34.22 -18.33
N MET A 14 7.27 33.80 -18.01
CA MET A 14 8.05 34.48 -16.99
C MET A 14 8.44 35.88 -17.42
N LEU A 15 8.19 36.86 -16.55
CA LEU A 15 8.50 38.28 -16.80
C LEU A 15 10.01 38.57 -16.79
N PHE A 16 10.81 37.68 -16.26
CA PHE A 16 12.27 37.83 -16.14
C PHE A 16 12.98 36.58 -16.63
N GLU A 17 14.07 36.76 -17.35
CA GLU A 17 14.91 35.67 -17.86
C GLU A 17 15.84 35.09 -16.79
N ASP A 18 16.06 35.80 -15.69
CA ASP A 18 16.93 35.35 -14.59
C ASP A 18 16.24 34.28 -13.72
N PRO A 19 16.80 33.07 -13.59
CA PRO A 19 16.24 31.98 -12.80
C PRO A 19 15.99 32.31 -11.32
N SER A 20 16.68 33.31 -10.78
CA SER A 20 16.48 33.76 -9.39
C SER A 20 15.08 34.35 -9.13
N TYR A 21 14.40 34.76 -10.19
CA TYR A 21 13.04 35.32 -10.15
C TYR A 21 11.96 34.32 -10.56
N TYR A 22 12.30 33.06 -10.81
CA TYR A 22 11.32 32.04 -11.18
C TYR A 22 10.46 31.63 -9.97
N LEU A 23 9.70 32.56 -9.48
CA LEU A 23 8.68 32.37 -8.46
C LEU A 23 7.32 32.29 -9.11
N LEU A 24 6.45 31.44 -8.59
CA LEU A 24 5.06 31.27 -9.08
C LEU A 24 4.26 32.58 -9.11
N SER A 25 4.62 33.52 -8.23
CA SER A 25 3.96 34.85 -8.12
C SER A 25 4.40 35.86 -9.17
N VAL A 26 5.45 35.59 -9.95
CA VAL A 26 6.06 36.53 -10.88
C VAL A 26 5.74 36.18 -12.35
N GLY A 27 5.06 35.08 -12.60
CA GLY A 27 4.63 34.72 -13.95
C GLY A 27 3.53 35.64 -14.48
N ALA A 28 3.60 36.00 -15.75
CA ALA A 28 2.63 36.89 -16.42
C ALA A 28 1.31 36.19 -16.76
N GLY A 29 1.20 34.91 -16.65
CA GLY A 29 0.00 34.12 -16.89
C GLY A 29 -0.65 33.61 -15.62
N SER A 30 -1.88 33.13 -15.73
CA SER A 30 -2.48 32.36 -14.63
C SER A 30 -1.66 31.10 -14.40
N PRO A 31 -1.15 30.85 -13.17
CA PRO A 31 -0.40 29.62 -12.91
C PRO A 31 -1.30 28.43 -13.10
N VAL A 32 -0.90 27.53 -13.98
CA VAL A 32 -1.57 26.24 -14.16
C VAL A 32 -0.90 25.25 -13.24
N VAL A 33 -1.53 24.97 -12.11
CA VAL A 33 -1.13 23.90 -11.21
C VAL A 33 -1.67 22.60 -11.79
N ASN A 34 -0.85 21.90 -12.56
CA ASN A 34 -1.26 20.63 -13.15
C ASN A 34 -1.30 19.50 -12.13
N TYR A 35 -0.43 19.56 -11.13
CA TYR A 35 -0.39 18.61 -10.02
C TYR A 35 0.47 19.18 -8.89
N ALA A 36 -0.10 19.28 -7.73
CA ALA A 36 0.63 19.53 -6.50
C ALA A 36 0.17 18.48 -5.48
N GLY A 37 0.95 17.41 -5.34
CA GLY A 37 0.64 16.34 -4.42
C GLY A 37 1.88 15.92 -3.64
N ASP A 38 1.81 15.96 -2.32
CA ASP A 38 2.75 15.29 -1.44
C ASP A 38 2.04 14.05 -0.91
N ASN A 39 2.34 12.91 -1.52
CA ASN A 39 1.77 11.63 -1.11
C ASN A 39 2.82 10.87 -0.28
N SER A 40 2.55 10.68 0.98
CA SER A 40 3.38 9.86 1.85
C SER A 40 2.56 8.70 2.42
N SER A 41 3.11 7.51 2.35
CA SER A 41 2.57 6.35 3.05
C SER A 41 3.60 5.74 3.96
N SER A 42 3.15 5.18 5.07
CA SER A 42 4.00 4.48 6.01
C SER A 42 3.38 3.13 6.35
N ILE A 43 4.23 2.13 6.45
CA ILE A 43 3.89 0.82 6.99
C ILE A 43 4.75 0.58 8.23
N PHE A 44 4.12 0.08 9.27
CA PHE A 44 4.80 -0.45 10.46
C PHE A 44 4.50 -1.94 10.53
N SER A 45 5.55 -2.77 10.66
CA SER A 45 5.39 -4.21 10.73
C SER A 45 6.12 -4.77 11.95
N LEU A 46 5.43 -5.62 12.70
CA LEU A 46 5.99 -6.40 13.78
C LEU A 46 5.96 -7.88 13.38
N LEU A 47 7.11 -8.54 13.45
CA LEU A 47 7.28 -9.94 13.06
C LEU A 47 7.82 -10.76 14.23
N ALA A 48 7.19 -11.90 14.49
CA ALA A 48 7.72 -12.92 15.39
C ALA A 48 7.74 -14.28 14.67
N THR A 49 8.86 -14.98 14.78
CA THR A 49 9.04 -16.31 14.19
C THR A 49 9.61 -17.26 15.23
N ALA A 50 9.00 -18.44 15.35
CA ALA A 50 9.48 -19.56 16.15
C ALA A 50 9.81 -20.75 15.25
N ASN A 51 11.02 -21.31 15.43
CA ASN A 51 11.47 -22.52 14.74
C ASN A 51 11.73 -23.60 15.80
N TRP A 52 11.21 -24.76 15.53
CA TRP A 52 11.42 -25.94 16.37
C TRP A 52 11.89 -27.12 15.52
N SER A 53 12.80 -27.89 16.06
CA SER A 53 13.26 -29.14 15.45
C SER A 53 13.48 -30.19 16.51
N TYR A 54 13.17 -31.43 16.17
CA TYR A 54 13.36 -32.56 17.06
C TYR A 54 13.99 -33.74 16.32
N GLY A 55 15.07 -34.31 16.91
CA GLY A 55 15.75 -35.48 16.42
C GLY A 55 16.33 -35.38 15.00
N GLY A 56 16.40 -34.17 14.42
CA GLY A 56 16.78 -34.02 13.01
C GLY A 56 15.73 -34.55 12.02
N LYS A 57 14.60 -35.04 12.51
CA LYS A 57 13.52 -35.68 11.73
C LYS A 57 12.29 -34.78 11.57
N TYR A 58 11.91 -34.00 12.60
CA TYR A 58 10.72 -33.17 12.65
C TYR A 58 11.11 -31.72 12.73
N PHE A 59 10.41 -30.91 11.94
CA PHE A 59 10.63 -29.47 11.87
C PHE A 59 9.29 -28.76 11.88
N ALA A 60 9.17 -27.71 12.68
CA ALA A 60 8.01 -26.84 12.71
C ALA A 60 8.46 -25.37 12.70
N THR A 61 7.79 -24.56 11.94
CA THR A 61 7.97 -23.11 11.94
C THR A 61 6.60 -22.46 12.11
N ALA A 62 6.52 -21.47 12.97
CA ALA A 62 5.35 -20.63 13.12
C ALA A 62 5.80 -19.17 13.04
N THR A 63 5.07 -18.36 12.28
CA THR A 63 5.34 -16.95 12.12
C THR A 63 4.03 -16.17 12.26
N ILE A 64 4.09 -15.05 12.94
CA ILE A 64 3.00 -14.08 13.02
C ILE A 64 3.56 -12.73 12.62
N ARG A 65 2.88 -12.03 11.73
CA ARG A 65 3.20 -10.67 11.31
C ARG A 65 1.99 -9.78 11.51
N GLN A 66 2.17 -8.71 12.23
CA GLN A 66 1.20 -7.63 12.35
C GLN A 66 1.70 -6.44 11.53
N ASP A 67 0.88 -5.98 10.63
CA ASP A 67 1.14 -4.82 9.77
C ASP A 67 0.12 -3.72 10.08
N ASP A 68 0.58 -2.49 10.12
CA ASP A 68 -0.23 -1.27 10.25
C ASP A 68 0.16 -0.29 9.15
N THR A 69 -0.82 0.19 8.40
CA THR A 69 -0.60 1.10 7.26
C THR A 69 -1.36 2.41 7.40
N SER A 70 -0.74 3.50 6.98
CA SER A 70 -1.40 4.80 6.91
C SER A 70 -2.34 4.97 5.71
N ARG A 71 -2.43 3.98 4.81
CA ARG A 71 -3.25 4.05 3.59
C ARG A 71 -4.73 3.80 3.82
N PHE A 72 -5.07 3.08 4.89
CA PHE A 72 -6.44 2.76 5.24
C PHE A 72 -6.97 3.66 6.36
N ALA A 73 -8.29 3.68 6.53
CA ALA A 73 -8.89 4.31 7.69
C ALA A 73 -8.40 3.61 8.97
N GLN A 74 -8.27 4.36 10.05
CA GLN A 74 -7.69 3.88 11.31
C GLN A 74 -8.30 2.56 11.82
N ALA A 75 -9.59 2.35 11.59
CA ALA A 75 -10.29 1.11 11.98
C ALA A 75 -9.93 -0.12 11.13
N GLN A 76 -9.27 0.08 9.98
CA GLN A 76 -8.91 -0.96 8.99
C GLN A 76 -7.40 -0.98 8.71
N ALA A 77 -6.62 -0.17 9.43
CA ALA A 77 -5.20 0.03 9.16
C ALA A 77 -4.35 -1.17 9.57
N ASP A 78 -4.72 -1.86 10.65
CA ASP A 78 -4.00 -2.99 11.21
C ASP A 78 -4.54 -4.33 10.70
N ALA A 79 -3.64 -5.26 10.47
CA ALA A 79 -3.97 -6.64 10.12
C ALA A 79 -2.91 -7.60 10.64
N VAL A 80 -3.30 -8.85 10.87
CA VAL A 80 -2.43 -9.92 11.37
C VAL A 80 -2.41 -11.05 10.36
N PHE A 81 -1.21 -11.47 9.97
CA PHE A 81 -0.96 -12.52 8.99
C PHE A 81 -0.19 -13.67 9.63
N PRO A 82 -0.87 -14.76 10.04
CA PRO A 82 -0.25 -15.94 10.56
C PRO A 82 0.28 -16.84 9.44
N SER A 83 1.35 -17.57 9.72
CA SER A 83 1.81 -18.67 8.88
C SER A 83 2.41 -19.79 9.72
N ALA A 84 2.28 -21.01 9.24
CA ALA A 84 2.86 -22.18 9.87
C ALA A 84 3.33 -23.18 8.82
N SER A 85 4.40 -23.91 9.13
CA SER A 85 4.87 -25.02 8.31
C SER A 85 5.35 -26.17 9.18
N LEU A 86 5.11 -27.38 8.68
CA LEU A 86 5.58 -28.63 9.27
C LEU A 86 6.38 -29.39 8.21
N ALA A 87 7.45 -30.04 8.62
CA ALA A 87 8.19 -30.93 7.77
C ALA A 87 8.64 -32.15 8.56
N TRP A 88 8.55 -33.31 7.91
CA TRP A 88 8.98 -34.60 8.44
C TRP A 88 9.92 -35.27 7.46
N LEU A 89 11.13 -35.56 7.93
CA LEU A 89 12.14 -36.30 7.17
C LEU A 89 11.93 -37.79 7.43
N VAL A 90 11.07 -38.42 6.66
CA VAL A 90 10.67 -39.82 6.78
C VAL A 90 11.87 -40.74 6.59
N SER A 91 12.79 -40.41 5.68
CA SER A 91 14.00 -41.18 5.41
C SER A 91 14.97 -41.25 6.59
N SER A 92 14.79 -40.43 7.62
CA SER A 92 15.59 -40.49 8.85
C SER A 92 14.97 -41.35 9.96
N GLU A 93 13.80 -41.96 9.70
CA GLU A 93 13.21 -42.89 10.67
C GLU A 93 13.90 -44.26 10.65
N ASP A 94 14.04 -44.87 11.81
CA ASP A 94 14.76 -46.15 11.98
C ASP A 94 14.05 -47.34 11.31
N TRP A 95 12.75 -47.19 11.01
CA TRP A 95 11.93 -48.19 10.32
C TRP A 95 11.88 -47.97 8.80
N PHE A 96 12.45 -46.86 8.29
CA PHE A 96 12.38 -46.54 6.87
C PHE A 96 13.56 -47.17 6.12
N GLU A 97 13.29 -48.20 5.36
CA GLU A 97 14.25 -48.82 4.44
C GLU A 97 13.67 -48.76 3.02
N SER A 98 14.36 -48.07 2.11
CA SER A 98 13.94 -47.97 0.71
C SER A 98 15.15 -48.07 -0.21
N SER A 99 15.05 -48.91 -1.22
CA SER A 99 16.05 -49.00 -2.29
C SER A 99 15.78 -47.99 -3.45
N VAL A 100 14.66 -47.26 -3.37
CA VAL A 100 14.20 -46.33 -4.44
C VAL A 100 14.41 -44.87 -4.05
N PHE A 101 14.29 -44.54 -2.76
CA PHE A 101 14.39 -43.18 -2.27
C PHE A 101 15.55 -43.02 -1.30
N ASP A 102 16.53 -42.19 -1.65
CA ASP A 102 17.61 -41.80 -0.76
C ASP A 102 17.14 -40.82 0.32
N VAL A 103 16.22 -39.92 -0.06
CA VAL A 103 15.60 -38.89 0.81
C VAL A 103 14.12 -38.80 0.55
N LEU A 104 13.34 -39.01 1.60
CA LEU A 104 11.91 -38.76 1.60
C LEU A 104 11.55 -37.75 2.68
N LYS A 105 11.05 -36.58 2.26
CA LYS A 105 10.63 -35.50 3.15
C LYS A 105 9.22 -35.07 2.81
N VAL A 106 8.32 -35.11 3.78
CA VAL A 106 6.95 -34.61 3.66
C VAL A 106 6.87 -33.22 4.28
N ARG A 107 6.20 -32.29 3.61
CA ARG A 107 6.00 -30.92 4.08
C ARG A 107 4.56 -30.50 3.91
N ALA A 108 4.08 -29.72 4.88
CA ALA A 108 2.80 -29.01 4.79
C ALA A 108 3.01 -27.57 5.28
N SER A 109 2.42 -26.62 4.59
CA SER A 109 2.45 -25.23 5.01
C SER A 109 1.13 -24.53 4.75
N TYR A 110 0.83 -23.59 5.63
CA TYR A 110 -0.29 -22.66 5.55
C TYR A 110 0.25 -21.26 5.81
N GLY A 111 -0.24 -20.28 5.07
CA GLY A 111 0.14 -18.89 5.31
C GLY A 111 -0.89 -17.92 4.76
N GLU A 112 -1.03 -16.82 5.47
CA GLU A 112 -1.80 -15.66 5.06
C GLU A 112 -0.85 -14.51 4.73
N MET A 113 -1.13 -13.83 3.62
CA MET A 113 -0.36 -12.67 3.16
C MET A 113 -1.31 -11.51 2.88
N GLY A 114 -0.99 -10.36 3.44
CA GLY A 114 -1.71 -9.12 3.18
C GLY A 114 -1.05 -8.28 2.10
N ARG A 115 -1.89 -7.64 1.30
CA ARG A 115 -1.50 -6.64 0.31
C ARG A 115 -2.27 -5.36 0.55
N GLU A 116 -1.56 -4.23 0.66
CA GLU A 116 -2.15 -2.90 0.81
C GLU A 116 -2.39 -2.19 -0.52
N ASP A 117 -1.76 -2.67 -1.61
CA ASP A 117 -1.85 -2.05 -2.92
C ASP A 117 -3.05 -2.58 -3.69
N ILE A 118 -4.14 -1.87 -3.61
CA ILE A 118 -5.44 -2.23 -4.19
C ILE A 118 -5.63 -1.64 -5.60
N GLY A 119 -4.53 -1.28 -6.26
CA GLY A 119 -4.55 -0.74 -7.62
C GLY A 119 -5.10 0.69 -7.67
N GLY A 120 -4.29 1.60 -8.10
CA GLY A 120 -4.63 3.02 -8.27
C GLY A 120 -3.49 3.93 -7.81
N SER A 121 -3.39 5.06 -8.48
CA SER A 121 -2.37 6.08 -8.19
C SER A 121 -2.65 6.89 -6.92
N ASN A 122 -3.82 6.71 -6.30
CA ASN A 122 -4.23 7.48 -5.13
C ASN A 122 -3.82 6.74 -3.86
N LEU A 123 -2.90 7.33 -3.12
CA LEU A 123 -2.44 6.81 -1.82
C LEU A 123 -3.51 6.96 -0.73
N ASP A 124 -4.45 7.89 -0.91
CA ASP A 124 -5.50 8.22 0.06
C ASP A 124 -6.88 7.73 -0.44
N VAL A 125 -7.01 6.41 -0.62
CA VAL A 125 -8.27 5.80 -1.08
C VAL A 125 -9.42 5.88 -0.07
N ASN A 126 -9.13 6.25 1.17
CA ASN A 126 -10.12 6.47 2.23
C ASN A 126 -10.63 7.92 2.29
N ILE A 127 -10.02 8.86 1.57
CA ILE A 127 -10.36 10.28 1.58
C ILE A 127 -11.11 10.65 0.30
N SER A 128 -12.13 11.48 0.45
CA SER A 128 -12.84 12.07 -0.71
C SER A 128 -12.06 13.25 -1.27
N THR A 129 -11.92 13.29 -2.58
CA THR A 129 -11.31 14.42 -3.28
C THR A 129 -12.35 15.37 -3.82
N LEU A 130 -12.05 16.65 -3.73
CA LEU A 130 -12.88 17.74 -4.28
C LEU A 130 -12.23 18.29 -5.55
N SER A 131 -13.04 18.64 -6.52
CA SER A 131 -12.60 19.39 -7.70
C SER A 131 -13.36 20.70 -7.77
N GLU A 132 -12.65 21.76 -8.07
CA GLU A 132 -13.18 23.10 -8.22
C GLU A 132 -13.22 23.52 -9.70
N GLY A 133 -14.05 24.51 -10.02
CA GLY A 133 -14.03 25.18 -11.33
C GLY A 133 -14.92 24.59 -12.41
N VAL A 134 -15.70 23.54 -12.13
CA VAL A 134 -16.55 22.88 -13.14
C VAL A 134 -17.96 23.50 -13.21
N ALA A 135 -18.41 24.05 -12.11
CA ALA A 135 -19.70 24.77 -12.07
C ALA A 135 -19.48 26.20 -11.61
N SER A 136 -20.01 27.17 -12.36
CA SER A 136 -19.94 28.58 -12.00
C SER A 136 -21.36 29.12 -11.79
N TYR A 137 -21.54 29.87 -10.72
CA TYR A 137 -22.79 30.53 -10.39
C TYR A 137 -22.56 32.01 -10.27
N ALA A 138 -23.48 32.80 -10.86
CA ALA A 138 -23.52 34.25 -10.67
C ALA A 138 -24.46 34.56 -9.49
N PHE A 139 -23.92 35.07 -8.40
CA PHE A 139 -24.69 35.55 -7.28
C PHE A 139 -24.93 37.04 -7.42
N ASN A 140 -26.13 37.51 -7.04
CA ASN A 140 -26.55 38.93 -6.96
C ASN A 140 -26.56 39.72 -8.28
N GLY A 141 -26.63 39.07 -9.43
CA GLY A 141 -26.75 39.79 -10.70
C GLY A 141 -25.54 40.68 -11.05
N SER A 142 -24.43 40.56 -10.35
CA SER A 142 -23.23 41.39 -10.54
C SER A 142 -22.37 40.97 -11.73
N GLY A 143 -22.76 39.94 -12.45
CA GLY A 143 -21.96 39.39 -13.55
C GLY A 143 -20.67 38.67 -13.12
N THR A 144 -20.36 38.68 -11.84
CA THR A 144 -19.20 37.94 -11.30
C THR A 144 -19.59 36.49 -11.02
N THR A 145 -18.90 35.57 -11.64
CA THR A 145 -19.10 34.13 -11.40
C THR A 145 -18.21 33.62 -10.28
N THR A 146 -18.80 32.85 -9.37
CA THR A 146 -18.06 32.12 -8.33
C THR A 146 -18.01 30.65 -8.72
N PHE A 147 -16.83 30.07 -8.65
CA PHE A 147 -16.63 28.65 -8.93
C PHE A 147 -17.16 27.81 -7.77
N GLY A 148 -17.92 26.79 -8.11
CA GLY A 148 -18.36 25.77 -7.16
C GLY A 148 -17.36 24.62 -7.05
N ALA A 149 -17.47 23.88 -5.97
CA ALA A 149 -16.72 22.64 -5.75
C ALA A 149 -17.68 21.44 -5.77
N TYR A 150 -17.21 20.31 -6.26
CA TYR A 150 -17.94 19.05 -6.21
C TYR A 150 -17.03 17.90 -5.81
N VAL A 151 -17.61 16.84 -5.28
CA VAL A 151 -16.87 15.64 -4.92
C VAL A 151 -16.49 14.90 -6.21
N GLN A 152 -15.21 14.92 -6.57
CA GLN A 152 -14.68 14.24 -7.74
C GLN A 152 -14.53 12.72 -7.51
N SER A 153 -14.05 12.35 -6.34
CA SER A 153 -13.90 10.97 -5.94
C SER A 153 -14.33 10.80 -4.49
N LYS A 154 -15.15 9.79 -4.23
CA LYS A 154 -15.60 9.47 -2.89
C LYS A 154 -14.67 8.44 -2.27
N GLY A 155 -14.06 8.78 -1.14
CA GLY A 155 -13.26 7.85 -0.35
C GLY A 155 -14.10 6.68 0.19
N ASN A 156 -13.48 5.52 0.32
CA ASN A 156 -14.08 4.35 0.94
C ASN A 156 -13.44 4.07 2.31
N PRO A 157 -14.09 4.45 3.42
CA PRO A 157 -13.54 4.25 4.76
C PRO A 157 -13.52 2.77 5.19
N ASN A 158 -14.20 1.89 4.47
CA ASN A 158 -14.25 0.46 4.75
C ASN A 158 -13.22 -0.34 3.96
N LEU A 159 -12.30 0.35 3.28
CA LEU A 159 -11.25 -0.30 2.53
C LEU A 159 -10.26 -0.97 3.49
N THR A 160 -9.97 -2.23 3.27
CA THR A 160 -9.10 -3.05 4.11
C THR A 160 -8.10 -3.84 3.28
N TRP A 161 -7.22 -4.55 3.94
CA TRP A 161 -6.21 -5.41 3.33
C TRP A 161 -6.83 -6.47 2.41
N GLU A 162 -6.21 -6.66 1.25
CA GLU A 162 -6.43 -7.84 0.43
C GLU A 162 -5.64 -8.99 1.02
N THR A 163 -6.33 -10.09 1.39
CA THR A 163 -5.68 -11.24 2.02
C THR A 163 -5.63 -12.41 1.04
N THR A 164 -4.44 -12.95 0.85
CA THR A 164 -4.21 -14.18 0.08
C THR A 164 -3.86 -15.31 1.03
N ILE A 165 -4.60 -16.42 0.92
CA ILE A 165 -4.34 -17.66 1.68
C ILE A 165 -3.62 -18.65 0.78
N ALA A 166 -2.47 -19.16 1.23
CA ALA A 166 -1.70 -20.17 0.52
C ALA A 166 -1.56 -21.44 1.37
N THR A 167 -1.88 -22.59 0.78
CA THR A 167 -1.67 -23.91 1.40
C THR A 167 -0.88 -24.78 0.44
N ASN A 168 0.21 -25.38 0.92
CA ASN A 168 1.10 -26.23 0.12
C ASN A 168 1.34 -27.56 0.81
N PHE A 169 1.42 -28.61 0.00
CA PHE A 169 1.81 -29.96 0.39
C PHE A 169 2.86 -30.48 -0.60
N ALA A 170 3.92 -31.09 -0.08
CA ALA A 170 5.00 -31.65 -0.90
C ALA A 170 5.66 -32.84 -0.21
#